data_dd647c73b5b2059a1159637b21112179
#
_entry.id   dd647c73b5b2059a1159637b21112179
#
_cell.length_a   1.000
_cell.length_b   1.000
_cell.length_c   1.000
_cell.angle_alpha   90.00
_cell.angle_beta   90.00
_cell.angle_gamma   90.00
#
_symmetry.space_group_name_H-M   'P 1'
#
loop_
_entity.id
_entity.type
_entity.pdbx_description
1 polymer ?
#
loop_
_entity_poly.entity_id
_entity_poly.type
_entity_poly.pdbx_seq_one_letter_code
_entity_poly.pdbx_strand_id
1 'polypeptide(L)'
;MIGLVTAHQVLEAVAPRFADELPVIVVGDAARPYGVIVDSLLGEHQLAAQPLDARLGKIKDISAAALMEDGSPVLIIDVEDMIHSIDKLVAAGPLDKAQAGGPGAGEKKRKRVLVVDDSLTVRELERKLLLNRGYEVEVAVDGMDGWNAARIGHFDLIITDIDMPRMDGIELVTLIKQHPQLRSVPVVIVSYKDREEDRRLGLEAGADYYLTKGGFHDERLMGAVVDLIGEASA
;
A
#
# COMPACT_ATOMS: atom_id res chain seq x y z
N MET A 1 16.72 -15.46 24.52
CA MET A 1 16.36 -14.22 23.80
C MET A 1 15.46 -14.67 22.66
N ILE A 2 14.25 -14.16 22.55
CA ILE A 2 13.29 -14.52 21.50
C ILE A 2 13.38 -13.43 20.43
N GLY A 3 13.61 -13.83 19.16
CA GLY A 3 13.55 -12.89 18.03
C GLY A 3 12.12 -12.43 17.83
N LEU A 4 11.89 -11.12 17.68
CA LEU A 4 10.59 -10.53 17.40
C LEU A 4 10.52 -10.08 15.94
N VAL A 5 9.46 -10.51 15.23
CA VAL A 5 9.13 -10.08 13.86
C VAL A 5 7.64 -9.71 13.79
N THR A 6 7.23 -8.90 12.84
CA THR A 6 5.81 -8.67 12.59
C THR A 6 5.28 -9.63 11.54
N ALA A 7 4.02 -10.04 11.66
CA ALA A 7 3.36 -10.87 10.63
C ALA A 7 3.41 -10.19 9.25
N HIS A 8 3.28 -8.85 9.22
CA HIS A 8 3.37 -8.06 8.00
C HIS A 8 4.73 -8.15 7.29
N GLN A 9 5.83 -8.15 8.06
CA GLN A 9 7.18 -8.33 7.48
C GLN A 9 7.37 -9.72 6.89
N VAL A 10 6.86 -10.76 7.57
CA VAL A 10 6.99 -12.14 7.09
C VAL A 10 6.14 -12.42 5.87
N LEU A 11 4.89 -11.93 5.88
CA LEU A 11 3.91 -12.14 4.81
C LEU A 11 3.98 -11.08 3.69
N GLU A 12 4.94 -10.15 3.76
CA GLU A 12 5.13 -9.07 2.81
C GLU A 12 3.84 -8.22 2.60
N ALA A 13 3.06 -8.08 3.70
CA ALA A 13 1.81 -7.35 3.71
C ALA A 13 1.99 -5.92 4.22
N VAL A 14 1.01 -5.05 3.90
CA VAL A 14 1.03 -3.67 4.37
C VAL A 14 0.82 -3.64 5.88
N ALA A 15 1.71 -2.98 6.62
CA ALA A 15 1.60 -2.86 8.07
C ALA A 15 0.44 -1.94 8.45
N PRO A 16 -0.51 -2.38 9.30
CA PRO A 16 -1.52 -1.50 9.88
C PRO A 16 -0.91 -0.56 10.92
N ARG A 17 -1.69 0.38 11.41
CA ARG A 17 -1.31 1.20 12.56
C ARG A 17 -1.27 0.32 13.80
N PHE A 18 -0.13 0.28 14.47
CA PHE A 18 0.00 -0.44 15.72
C PHE A 18 -0.78 0.29 16.83
N ALA A 19 -1.52 -0.50 17.61
CA ALA A 19 -2.06 -0.08 18.90
C ALA A 19 -0.95 -0.02 19.97
N ASP A 20 -1.21 0.62 21.10
CA ASP A 20 -0.24 0.70 22.21
C ASP A 20 0.13 -0.68 22.80
N GLU A 21 -0.74 -1.68 22.63
CA GLU A 21 -0.48 -3.08 23.00
C GLU A 21 -0.66 -3.98 21.77
N LEU A 22 0.35 -4.79 21.48
CA LEU A 22 0.36 -5.69 20.33
C LEU A 22 0.38 -7.15 20.79
N PRO A 23 -0.56 -7.97 20.33
CA PRO A 23 -0.51 -9.41 20.57
C PRO A 23 0.71 -10.04 19.91
N VAL A 24 1.33 -11.00 20.60
CA VAL A 24 2.47 -11.76 20.09
C VAL A 24 2.15 -13.26 20.15
N ILE A 25 2.29 -13.92 19.01
CA ILE A 25 2.21 -15.38 18.91
C ILE A 25 3.63 -15.93 18.91
N VAL A 26 3.91 -16.92 19.75
CA VAL A 26 5.20 -17.61 19.73
C VAL A 26 5.13 -18.81 18.79
N VAL A 27 6.00 -18.82 17.78
CA VAL A 27 6.13 -19.88 16.79
C VAL A 27 7.53 -20.48 16.83
N GLY A 28 7.67 -21.74 16.44
CA GLY A 28 8.94 -22.44 16.43
C GLY A 28 9.05 -23.52 17.51
N ASP A 29 10.25 -24.06 17.65
CA ASP A 29 10.57 -25.07 18.64
C ASP A 29 11.32 -24.47 19.85
N ALA A 30 11.62 -25.30 20.85
CA ALA A 30 12.36 -24.88 22.05
C ALA A 30 13.77 -24.37 21.74
N ALA A 31 14.35 -24.74 20.61
CA ALA A 31 15.71 -24.33 20.20
C ALA A 31 15.68 -22.98 19.44
N ARG A 32 14.59 -22.70 18.71
CA ARG A 32 14.42 -21.49 17.89
C ARG A 32 12.99 -20.93 18.01
N PRO A 33 12.65 -20.29 19.14
CA PRO A 33 11.37 -19.62 19.30
C PRO A 33 11.43 -18.22 18.67
N TYR A 34 10.41 -17.86 17.89
CA TYR A 34 10.19 -16.53 17.35
C TYR A 34 8.86 -15.97 17.85
N GLY A 35 8.87 -14.70 18.25
CA GLY A 35 7.67 -13.94 18.54
C GLY A 35 7.18 -13.24 17.27
N VAL A 36 5.97 -13.57 16.83
CA VAL A 36 5.31 -12.92 15.67
C VAL A 36 4.26 -11.96 16.21
N ILE A 37 4.47 -10.68 15.96
CA ILE A 37 3.51 -9.63 16.32
C ILE A 37 2.37 -9.67 15.29
N VAL A 38 1.13 -9.70 15.78
CA VAL A 38 -0.10 -9.71 14.97
C VAL A 38 -1.00 -8.55 15.38
N ASP A 39 -1.96 -8.20 14.54
CA ASP A 39 -2.87 -7.07 14.78
C ASP A 39 -3.90 -7.38 15.87
N SER A 40 -4.43 -8.61 15.86
CA SER A 40 -5.41 -9.08 16.82
C SER A 40 -5.43 -10.60 16.91
N LEU A 41 -5.93 -11.11 18.03
CA LEU A 41 -6.22 -12.53 18.23
C LEU A 41 -7.74 -12.71 18.19
N LEU A 42 -8.22 -13.47 17.21
CA LEU A 42 -9.65 -13.72 17.03
C LEU A 42 -10.16 -14.94 17.83
N GLY A 43 -9.25 -15.67 18.48
CA GLY A 43 -9.58 -16.86 19.24
C GLY A 43 -9.30 -18.15 18.47
N GLU A 44 -9.79 -19.28 19.02
CA GLU A 44 -9.65 -20.61 18.43
C GLU A 44 -10.91 -20.97 17.64
N HIS A 45 -10.72 -21.41 16.40
CA HIS A 45 -11.80 -21.83 15.51
C HIS A 45 -11.50 -23.21 14.93
N GLN A 46 -12.54 -24.05 14.81
CA GLN A 46 -12.44 -25.31 14.06
C GLN A 46 -12.73 -25.01 12.58
N LEU A 47 -11.73 -25.15 11.75
CA LEU A 47 -11.82 -24.85 10.33
C LEU A 47 -11.61 -26.09 9.48
N ALA A 48 -12.41 -26.26 8.42
CA ALA A 48 -12.20 -27.28 7.41
C ALA A 48 -11.14 -26.78 6.41
N ALA A 49 -9.89 -27.17 6.61
CA ALA A 49 -8.81 -26.82 5.71
C ALA A 49 -8.99 -27.44 4.32
N GLN A 50 -8.90 -26.63 3.28
CA GLN A 50 -8.93 -27.05 1.89
C GLN A 50 -7.58 -26.77 1.24
N PRO A 51 -7.00 -27.74 0.52
CA PRO A 51 -5.76 -27.51 -0.20
C PRO A 51 -5.97 -26.41 -1.27
N LEU A 52 -4.95 -25.62 -1.51
CA LEU A 52 -4.97 -24.62 -2.57
C LEU A 52 -4.99 -25.32 -3.94
N ASP A 53 -5.58 -24.65 -4.95
CA ASP A 53 -5.62 -25.17 -6.32
C ASP A 53 -4.19 -25.43 -6.84
N ALA A 54 -3.96 -26.63 -7.36
CA ALA A 54 -2.63 -27.05 -7.84
C ALA A 54 -2.05 -26.12 -8.93
N ARG A 55 -2.91 -25.36 -9.64
CA ARG A 55 -2.50 -24.36 -10.64
C ARG A 55 -1.79 -23.16 -10.04
N LEU A 56 -1.98 -22.89 -8.74
CA LEU A 56 -1.30 -21.79 -8.04
C LEU A 56 0.15 -22.14 -7.68
N GLY A 57 0.55 -23.41 -7.80
CA GLY A 57 1.84 -23.87 -7.32
C GLY A 57 1.98 -23.76 -5.80
N LYS A 58 3.21 -23.82 -5.31
CA LYS A 58 3.50 -23.59 -3.89
C LYS A 58 3.48 -22.08 -3.60
N ILE A 59 2.53 -21.65 -2.75
CA ILE A 59 2.50 -20.27 -2.24
C ILE A 59 3.38 -20.22 -0.99
N LYS A 60 4.26 -19.25 -0.92
CA LYS A 60 5.18 -19.03 0.19
C LYS A 60 4.40 -18.82 1.49
N ASP A 61 4.81 -19.50 2.55
CA ASP A 61 4.28 -19.39 3.91
C ASP A 61 2.79 -19.80 4.08
N ILE A 62 2.14 -20.37 3.05
CA ILE A 62 0.71 -20.75 3.08
C ILE A 62 0.55 -22.23 2.71
N SER A 63 -0.15 -22.99 3.58
CA SER A 63 -0.41 -24.42 3.39
C SER A 63 -1.80 -24.72 2.82
N ALA A 64 -2.81 -23.94 3.19
CA ALA A 64 -4.20 -24.20 2.83
C ALA A 64 -5.05 -22.93 2.94
N ALA A 65 -6.32 -23.05 2.55
CA ALA A 65 -7.35 -22.05 2.84
C ALA A 65 -8.52 -22.69 3.59
N ALA A 66 -9.33 -21.90 4.27
CA ALA A 66 -10.56 -22.32 4.91
C ALA A 66 -11.61 -21.22 4.83
N LEU A 67 -12.85 -21.51 5.20
CA LEU A 67 -13.91 -20.53 5.38
C LEU A 67 -14.29 -20.45 6.86
N MET A 68 -14.45 -19.25 7.35
CA MET A 68 -15.05 -18.99 8.66
C MET A 68 -16.55 -19.28 8.63
N GLU A 69 -17.21 -19.31 9.80
CA GLU A 69 -18.65 -19.54 9.91
C GLU A 69 -19.48 -18.46 9.20
N ASP A 70 -18.97 -17.24 9.11
CA ASP A 70 -19.59 -16.11 8.38
C ASP A 70 -19.34 -16.15 6.86
N GLY A 71 -18.62 -17.16 6.36
CA GLY A 71 -18.25 -17.33 4.95
C GLY A 71 -17.01 -16.56 4.53
N SER A 72 -16.35 -15.83 5.41
CA SER A 72 -15.11 -15.12 5.08
C SER A 72 -13.95 -16.12 4.85
N PRO A 73 -13.14 -15.91 3.78
CA PRO A 73 -11.99 -16.78 3.52
C PRO A 73 -10.83 -16.45 4.47
N VAL A 74 -10.16 -17.49 4.95
CA VAL A 74 -8.92 -17.39 5.73
C VAL A 74 -7.84 -18.25 5.12
N LEU A 75 -6.59 -17.81 5.25
CA LEU A 75 -5.41 -18.56 4.82
C LEU A 75 -4.77 -19.25 6.02
N ILE A 76 -4.37 -20.50 5.82
CA ILE A 76 -3.69 -21.29 6.85
C ILE A 76 -2.20 -21.21 6.59
N ILE A 77 -1.47 -20.68 7.56
CA ILE A 77 -0.03 -20.49 7.50
C ILE A 77 0.70 -21.84 7.61
N ASP A 78 1.72 -22.02 6.78
CA ASP A 78 2.71 -23.08 6.96
C ASP A 78 3.79 -22.56 7.93
N VAL A 79 3.74 -23.05 9.15
CA VAL A 79 4.64 -22.58 10.22
C VAL A 79 6.11 -22.91 9.92
N GLU A 80 6.41 -24.06 9.29
CA GLU A 80 7.78 -24.43 8.93
C GLU A 80 8.35 -23.50 7.86
N ASP A 81 7.59 -23.24 6.78
CA ASP A 81 7.97 -22.28 5.75
C ASP A 81 8.12 -20.87 6.34
N MET A 82 7.20 -20.45 7.23
CA MET A 82 7.26 -19.15 7.89
C MET A 82 8.54 -18.99 8.75
N ILE A 83 8.94 -20.03 9.49
CA ILE A 83 10.21 -20.01 10.25
C ILE A 83 11.40 -19.85 9.31
N HIS A 84 11.41 -20.54 8.16
CA HIS A 84 12.46 -20.35 7.16
C HIS A 84 12.47 -18.94 6.56
N SER A 85 11.30 -18.32 6.38
CA SER A 85 11.18 -16.95 5.94
C SER A 85 11.72 -15.97 6.98
N ILE A 86 11.44 -16.21 8.26
CA ILE A 86 12.00 -15.42 9.38
C ILE A 86 13.53 -15.58 9.45
N ASP A 87 14.06 -16.80 9.33
CA ASP A 87 15.51 -17.04 9.33
C ASP A 87 16.21 -16.26 8.21
N LYS A 88 15.63 -16.20 7.02
CA LYS A 88 16.14 -15.40 5.89
C LYS A 88 16.09 -13.90 6.18
N LEU A 89 15.01 -13.39 6.76
CA LEU A 89 14.88 -11.99 7.16
C LEU A 89 15.94 -11.62 8.20
N VAL A 90 16.15 -12.47 9.19
CA VAL A 90 17.17 -12.27 10.23
C VAL A 90 18.61 -12.29 9.65
N ALA A 91 18.86 -13.18 8.68
CA ALA A 91 20.17 -13.30 8.03
C ALA A 91 20.46 -12.15 7.05
N ALA A 92 19.44 -11.51 6.48
CA ALA A 92 19.58 -10.43 5.50
C ALA A 92 20.01 -9.08 6.10
N GLY A 93 19.98 -8.91 7.41
CA GLY A 93 20.40 -7.68 8.10
C GLY A 93 19.62 -7.39 9.37
N PRO A 94 19.90 -6.30 10.08
CA PRO A 94 19.14 -5.95 11.27
C PRO A 94 17.67 -5.80 10.91
N LEU A 95 16.84 -6.64 11.52
CA LEU A 95 15.41 -6.45 11.54
C LEU A 95 15.14 -5.04 12.04
N ASP A 96 14.40 -4.25 11.28
CA ASP A 96 13.91 -2.97 11.76
C ASP A 96 13.28 -3.22 13.13
N LYS A 97 13.86 -2.59 14.16
CA LYS A 97 13.36 -2.76 15.52
C LYS A 97 11.88 -2.48 15.49
N ALA A 98 11.06 -3.44 15.93
CA ALA A 98 9.65 -3.20 16.19
C ALA A 98 9.57 -1.99 17.14
N GLN A 99 9.37 -0.81 16.60
CA GLN A 99 9.32 0.41 17.39
C GLN A 99 7.94 0.48 18.02
N ALA A 100 7.91 0.14 19.31
CA ALA A 100 6.91 0.70 20.20
C ALA A 100 7.08 2.22 20.12
N GLY A 101 6.03 2.91 19.66
CA GLY A 101 6.06 4.33 19.35
C GLY A 101 6.58 5.18 20.51
N GLY A 102 7.77 5.76 20.31
CA GLY A 102 8.31 6.87 21.07
C GLY A 102 8.82 7.92 20.07
N PRO A 103 8.62 9.23 20.32
CA PRO A 103 9.01 10.26 19.37
C PRO A 103 10.54 10.44 19.41
N GLY A 104 11.24 10.01 18.34
CA GLY A 104 12.60 10.46 18.16
C GLY A 104 13.60 9.43 17.68
N ALA A 105 13.75 9.30 16.36
CA ALA A 105 15.01 9.24 15.62
C ALA A 105 14.64 8.94 14.14
N GLY A 106 15.00 9.85 13.25
CA GLY A 106 14.57 9.93 11.85
C GLY A 106 14.80 8.69 11.01
N GLU A 107 13.84 7.80 10.96
CA GLU A 107 13.59 6.98 9.77
C GLU A 107 12.96 7.89 8.72
N LYS A 108 13.62 8.04 7.61
CA LYS A 108 13.05 8.71 6.46
C LYS A 108 11.85 7.89 5.98
N LYS A 109 10.66 8.29 6.41
CA LYS A 109 9.37 7.68 6.02
C LYS A 109 9.29 7.68 4.49
N ARG A 110 9.16 6.51 3.87
CA ARG A 110 8.96 6.43 2.42
C ARG A 110 7.69 7.19 2.06
N LYS A 111 7.79 8.02 1.04
CA LYS A 111 6.66 8.82 0.58
C LYS A 111 5.65 7.92 -0.10
N ARG A 112 4.39 8.08 0.26
CA ARG A 112 3.27 7.28 -0.24
C ARG A 112 2.49 8.05 -1.30
N VAL A 113 2.28 7.41 -2.44
CA VAL A 113 1.55 7.96 -3.57
C VAL A 113 0.30 7.11 -3.84
N LEU A 114 -0.85 7.76 -3.97
CA LEU A 114 -2.08 7.12 -4.44
C LEU A 114 -2.21 7.37 -5.95
N VAL A 115 -2.38 6.30 -6.72
CA VAL A 115 -2.61 6.34 -8.17
C VAL A 115 -4.04 5.92 -8.46
N VAL A 116 -4.82 6.78 -9.10
CA VAL A 116 -6.23 6.59 -9.41
C VAL A 116 -6.44 6.64 -10.92
N ASP A 117 -6.71 5.50 -11.54
CA ASP A 117 -6.90 5.38 -12.99
C ASP A 117 -7.78 4.15 -13.29
N ASP A 118 -8.77 4.26 -14.16
CA ASP A 118 -9.66 3.13 -14.49
C ASP A 118 -8.99 2.11 -15.43
N SER A 119 -8.00 2.54 -16.21
CA SER A 119 -7.21 1.69 -17.08
C SER A 119 -6.19 0.88 -16.28
N LEU A 120 -6.38 -0.44 -16.21
CA LEU A 120 -5.41 -1.34 -15.58
C LEU A 120 -3.99 -1.16 -16.11
N THR A 121 -3.84 -0.96 -17.42
CA THR A 121 -2.53 -0.85 -18.07
C THR A 121 -1.81 0.44 -17.64
N VAL A 122 -2.52 1.56 -17.64
CA VAL A 122 -1.95 2.86 -17.25
C VAL A 122 -1.63 2.86 -15.76
N ARG A 123 -2.56 2.41 -14.93
CA ARG A 123 -2.40 2.30 -13.47
C ARG A 123 -1.18 1.46 -13.09
N GLU A 124 -0.98 0.28 -13.73
CA GLU A 124 0.19 -0.55 -13.48
C GLU A 124 1.50 0.05 -14.01
N LEU A 125 1.45 0.81 -15.10
CA LEU A 125 2.61 1.53 -15.61
C LEU A 125 3.05 2.61 -14.61
N GLU A 126 2.15 3.48 -14.20
CA GLU A 126 2.41 4.55 -13.22
C GLU A 126 2.90 3.97 -11.89
N ARG A 127 2.24 2.91 -11.40
CA ARG A 127 2.66 2.19 -10.21
C ARG A 127 4.11 1.70 -10.30
N LYS A 128 4.48 1.02 -11.41
CA LYS A 128 5.85 0.52 -11.61
C LYS A 128 6.88 1.64 -11.69
N LEU A 129 6.57 2.74 -12.35
CA LEU A 129 7.47 3.90 -12.45
C LEU A 129 7.79 4.47 -11.07
N LEU A 130 6.78 4.65 -10.23
CA LEU A 130 6.93 5.19 -8.89
C LEU A 130 7.65 4.21 -7.94
N LEU A 131 7.31 2.92 -7.98
CA LEU A 131 7.99 1.88 -7.20
C LEU A 131 9.48 1.79 -7.55
N ASN A 132 9.83 1.87 -8.84
CA ASN A 132 11.23 1.85 -9.30
C ASN A 132 12.06 3.05 -8.80
N ARG A 133 11.39 4.13 -8.40
CA ARG A 133 12.02 5.32 -7.80
C ARG A 133 11.98 5.32 -6.27
N GLY A 134 11.46 4.23 -5.65
CA GLY A 134 11.48 4.03 -4.20
C GLY A 134 10.27 4.60 -3.44
N TYR A 135 9.22 5.07 -4.14
CA TYR A 135 7.98 5.48 -3.51
C TYR A 135 7.14 4.26 -3.11
N GLU A 136 6.34 4.37 -2.06
CA GLU A 136 5.25 3.43 -1.80
C GLU A 136 4.03 3.83 -2.64
N VAL A 137 3.37 2.85 -3.26
CA VAL A 137 2.26 3.13 -4.17
C VAL A 137 1.05 2.29 -3.82
N GLU A 138 -0.06 2.97 -3.56
CA GLU A 138 -1.38 2.39 -3.48
C GLU A 138 -2.17 2.75 -4.74
N VAL A 139 -3.07 1.88 -5.17
CA VAL A 139 -3.82 2.08 -6.42
C VAL A 139 -5.31 2.03 -6.17
N ALA A 140 -6.07 2.83 -6.92
CA ALA A 140 -7.53 2.84 -6.93
C ALA A 140 -8.04 2.79 -8.37
N VAL A 141 -9.22 2.17 -8.57
CA VAL A 141 -9.75 1.87 -9.90
C VAL A 141 -10.65 2.96 -10.47
N ASP A 142 -11.04 3.94 -9.67
CA ASP A 142 -11.82 5.13 -10.06
C ASP A 142 -11.82 6.18 -8.95
N GLY A 143 -12.46 7.33 -9.20
CA GLY A 143 -12.49 8.43 -8.25
C GLY A 143 -13.16 8.11 -6.92
N MET A 144 -14.20 7.26 -6.90
CA MET A 144 -14.87 6.87 -5.66
C MET A 144 -13.98 6.00 -4.79
N ASP A 145 -13.28 5.04 -5.39
CA ASP A 145 -12.30 4.19 -4.72
C ASP A 145 -11.12 5.02 -4.22
N GLY A 146 -10.61 5.93 -5.07
CA GLY A 146 -9.58 6.90 -4.72
C GLY A 146 -9.97 7.81 -3.56
N TRP A 147 -11.21 8.31 -3.54
CA TRP A 147 -11.74 9.10 -2.44
C TRP A 147 -11.79 8.32 -1.12
N ASN A 148 -12.25 7.06 -1.18
CA ASN A 148 -12.30 6.20 0.01
C ASN A 148 -10.88 5.90 0.53
N ALA A 149 -9.94 5.57 -0.34
CA ALA A 149 -8.54 5.35 0.02
C ALA A 149 -7.91 6.60 0.65
N ALA A 150 -8.10 7.79 0.04
CA ALA A 150 -7.55 9.05 0.52
C ALA A 150 -8.02 9.41 1.93
N ARG A 151 -9.29 9.12 2.28
CA ARG A 151 -9.83 9.40 3.62
C ARG A 151 -9.30 8.49 4.72
N ILE A 152 -8.94 7.27 4.39
CA ILE A 152 -8.48 6.25 5.34
C ILE A 152 -6.96 6.26 5.43
N GLY A 153 -6.29 6.42 4.29
CA GLY A 153 -4.84 6.40 4.17
C GLY A 153 -4.18 7.76 4.49
N HIS A 154 -2.86 7.74 4.54
CA HIS A 154 -2.02 8.94 4.49
C HIS A 154 -1.19 8.88 3.24
N PHE A 155 -1.35 9.87 2.39
CA PHE A 155 -0.61 10.00 1.15
C PHE A 155 0.11 11.34 1.10
N ASP A 156 1.31 11.31 0.54
CA ASP A 156 2.11 12.51 0.31
C ASP A 156 1.77 13.13 -1.06
N LEU A 157 1.17 12.33 -1.97
CA LEU A 157 0.76 12.75 -3.30
C LEU A 157 -0.41 11.88 -3.79
N ILE A 158 -1.30 12.46 -4.57
CA ILE A 158 -2.34 11.75 -5.32
C ILE A 158 -2.15 12.04 -6.80
N ILE A 159 -2.15 10.98 -7.63
CA ILE A 159 -2.14 11.06 -9.09
C ILE A 159 -3.49 10.53 -9.57
N THR A 160 -4.18 11.25 -10.43
CA THR A 160 -5.51 10.85 -10.91
C THR A 160 -5.69 11.07 -12.40
N ASP A 161 -6.36 10.14 -13.08
CA ASP A 161 -6.96 10.41 -14.40
C ASP A 161 -8.22 11.30 -14.23
N ILE A 162 -8.69 11.87 -15.33
CA ILE A 162 -9.97 12.61 -15.39
C ILE A 162 -11.11 11.66 -15.73
N ASP A 163 -10.99 10.92 -16.83
CA ASP A 163 -12.09 10.15 -17.40
C ASP A 163 -12.24 8.78 -16.72
N MET A 164 -12.92 8.77 -15.59
CA MET A 164 -13.17 7.54 -14.82
C MET A 164 -14.68 7.37 -14.53
N PRO A 165 -15.15 6.11 -14.41
CA PRO A 165 -16.53 5.84 -14.03
C PRO A 165 -16.84 6.23 -12.57
N ARG A 166 -18.10 6.38 -12.22
CA ARG A 166 -18.65 6.66 -10.88
C ARG A 166 -18.31 8.05 -10.34
N MET A 167 -17.06 8.45 -10.38
CA MET A 167 -16.55 9.75 -9.97
C MET A 167 -15.38 10.11 -10.87
N ASP A 168 -15.44 11.23 -11.54
CA ASP A 168 -14.33 11.70 -12.39
C ASP A 168 -13.20 12.32 -11.56
N GLY A 169 -12.05 12.54 -12.22
CA GLY A 169 -10.87 13.09 -11.54
C GLY A 169 -11.03 14.53 -11.09
N ILE A 170 -11.85 15.35 -11.77
CA ILE A 170 -12.11 16.75 -11.38
C ILE A 170 -12.95 16.78 -10.09
N GLU A 171 -13.97 15.91 -10.00
CA GLU A 171 -14.77 15.75 -8.79
C GLU A 171 -13.89 15.27 -7.62
N LEU A 172 -13.02 14.28 -7.87
CA LEU A 172 -12.10 13.75 -6.86
C LEU A 172 -11.16 14.86 -6.34
N VAL A 173 -10.52 15.63 -7.23
CA VAL A 173 -9.65 16.75 -6.85
C VAL A 173 -10.42 17.76 -6.01
N THR A 174 -11.61 18.12 -6.44
CA THR A 174 -12.48 19.09 -5.72
C THR A 174 -12.77 18.61 -4.30
N LEU A 175 -13.15 17.33 -4.12
CA LEU A 175 -13.42 16.76 -2.80
C LEU A 175 -12.17 16.74 -1.91
N ILE A 176 -11.02 16.36 -2.46
CA ILE A 176 -9.74 16.35 -1.73
C ILE A 176 -9.41 17.76 -1.24
N LYS A 177 -9.50 18.77 -2.13
CA LYS A 177 -9.14 20.14 -1.79
C LYS A 177 -10.13 20.82 -0.85
N GLN A 178 -11.38 20.39 -0.82
CA GLN A 178 -12.39 20.85 0.13
C GLN A 178 -12.29 20.15 1.50
N HIS A 179 -11.64 18.99 1.59
CA HIS A 179 -11.57 18.24 2.83
C HIS A 179 -10.49 18.81 3.78
N PRO A 180 -10.81 19.14 5.05
CA PRO A 180 -9.89 19.84 5.94
C PRO A 180 -8.53 19.15 6.17
N GLN A 181 -8.51 17.80 6.16
CA GLN A 181 -7.30 17.02 6.40
C GLN A 181 -6.53 16.66 5.13
N LEU A 182 -7.18 16.73 3.95
CA LEU A 182 -6.59 16.32 2.66
C LEU A 182 -6.20 17.50 1.78
N ARG A 183 -6.72 18.69 2.02
CA ARG A 183 -6.50 19.87 1.16
C ARG A 183 -5.04 20.24 0.92
N SER A 184 -4.15 19.86 1.86
CA SER A 184 -2.71 20.09 1.74
C SER A 184 -1.98 19.01 0.94
N VAL A 185 -2.64 17.88 0.63
CA VAL A 185 -2.05 16.83 -0.19
C VAL A 185 -1.99 17.32 -1.64
N PRO A 186 -0.82 17.35 -2.27
CA PRO A 186 -0.70 17.72 -3.67
C PRO A 186 -1.39 16.69 -4.58
N VAL A 187 -1.96 17.18 -5.67
CA VAL A 187 -2.67 16.35 -6.65
C VAL A 187 -2.15 16.62 -8.05
N VAL A 188 -1.76 15.57 -8.76
CA VAL A 188 -1.37 15.61 -10.18
C VAL A 188 -2.48 14.96 -11.00
N ILE A 189 -2.98 15.67 -12.00
CA ILE A 189 -3.87 15.12 -13.02
C ILE A 189 -3.02 14.61 -14.18
N VAL A 190 -3.28 13.37 -14.63
CA VAL A 190 -2.64 12.76 -15.79
C VAL A 190 -3.75 12.27 -16.74
N SER A 191 -3.96 12.94 -17.87
CA SER A 191 -5.10 12.67 -18.75
C SER A 191 -4.74 12.68 -20.24
N TYR A 192 -5.54 11.99 -21.05
CA TYR A 192 -5.49 12.11 -22.52
C TYR A 192 -6.08 13.42 -23.06
N LYS A 193 -6.80 14.16 -22.23
CA LYS A 193 -7.34 15.47 -22.63
C LYS A 193 -6.23 16.50 -22.67
N ASP A 194 -5.98 17.06 -23.85
CA ASP A 194 -4.91 18.03 -24.10
C ASP A 194 -5.41 19.47 -24.37
N ARG A 195 -6.74 19.67 -24.29
CA ARG A 195 -7.34 20.99 -24.52
C ARG A 195 -7.04 21.94 -23.37
N GLU A 196 -6.78 23.19 -23.69
CA GLU A 196 -6.53 24.23 -22.69
C GLU A 196 -7.69 24.39 -21.68
N GLU A 197 -8.91 24.13 -22.13
CA GLU A 197 -10.11 24.17 -21.28
C GLU A 197 -10.08 23.07 -20.21
N ASP A 198 -9.74 21.82 -20.56
CA ASP A 198 -9.63 20.70 -19.62
C ASP A 198 -8.54 20.97 -18.60
N ARG A 199 -7.39 21.48 -19.05
CA ARG A 199 -6.30 21.88 -18.19
C ARG A 199 -6.70 22.99 -17.20
N ARG A 200 -7.41 24.01 -17.69
CA ARG A 200 -7.92 25.10 -16.85
C ARG A 200 -8.87 24.56 -15.78
N LEU A 201 -9.82 23.72 -16.15
CA LEU A 201 -10.77 23.11 -15.20
C LEU A 201 -10.04 22.27 -14.12
N GLY A 202 -9.04 21.48 -14.49
CA GLY A 202 -8.26 20.70 -13.53
C GLY A 202 -7.52 21.59 -12.52
N LEU A 203 -6.89 22.66 -12.98
CA LEU A 203 -6.18 23.61 -12.12
C LEU A 203 -7.16 24.44 -11.26
N GLU A 204 -8.30 24.85 -11.80
CA GLU A 204 -9.37 25.55 -11.05
C GLU A 204 -9.98 24.67 -9.95
N ALA A 205 -10.07 23.34 -10.17
CA ALA A 205 -10.47 22.38 -9.14
C ALA A 205 -9.44 22.26 -8.01
N GLY A 206 -8.21 22.73 -8.22
CA GLY A 206 -7.14 22.77 -7.23
C GLY A 206 -6.02 21.75 -7.47
N ALA A 207 -5.93 21.13 -8.65
CA ALA A 207 -4.77 20.30 -8.98
C ALA A 207 -3.49 21.14 -9.03
N ASP A 208 -2.40 20.57 -8.52
CA ASP A 208 -1.10 21.23 -8.45
C ASP A 208 -0.32 21.10 -9.78
N TYR A 209 -0.58 20.00 -10.51
CA TYR A 209 -0.05 19.74 -11.85
C TYR A 209 -1.11 19.13 -12.76
N TYR A 210 -0.99 19.42 -14.06
CA TYR A 210 -1.78 18.78 -15.11
C TYR A 210 -0.84 18.29 -16.22
N LEU A 211 -0.80 16.99 -16.43
CA LEU A 211 0.04 16.33 -17.42
C LEU A 211 -0.82 15.62 -18.46
N THR A 212 -0.41 15.69 -19.73
CA THR A 212 -1.09 14.97 -20.81
C THR A 212 -0.43 13.63 -21.09
N LYS A 213 -1.24 12.56 -21.18
CA LYS A 213 -0.78 11.19 -21.53
C LYS A 213 -0.25 11.08 -22.97
N GLY A 214 -0.53 12.02 -23.85
CA GLY A 214 -0.14 12.04 -25.28
C GLY A 214 1.34 12.19 -25.57
N GLY A 215 2.18 12.33 -24.59
CA GLY A 215 3.64 12.34 -24.70
C GLY A 215 4.23 11.76 -23.42
N PHE A 216 3.75 10.60 -23.03
CA PHE A 216 4.11 9.94 -21.76
C PHE A 216 5.62 9.71 -21.74
N HIS A 217 6.34 10.74 -21.35
CA HIS A 217 7.73 10.63 -20.97
C HIS A 217 7.72 10.42 -19.48
N ASP A 218 8.12 9.25 -19.03
CA ASP A 218 8.31 8.86 -17.63
C ASP A 218 8.97 9.98 -16.82
N GLU A 219 9.84 10.76 -17.46
CA GLU A 219 10.54 11.89 -16.90
C GLU A 219 9.64 13.06 -16.48
N ARG A 220 8.54 13.33 -17.20
CA ARG A 220 7.63 14.45 -16.85
C ARG A 220 6.80 14.15 -15.61
N LEU A 221 6.26 12.94 -15.52
CA LEU A 221 5.54 12.50 -14.33
C LEU A 221 6.47 12.50 -13.13
N MET A 222 7.65 11.90 -13.29
CA MET A 222 8.64 11.85 -12.21
C MET A 222 9.16 13.23 -11.83
N GLY A 223 9.32 14.15 -12.77
CA GLY A 223 9.65 15.54 -12.50
C GLY A 223 8.60 16.22 -11.61
N ALA A 224 7.31 16.12 -11.97
CA ALA A 224 6.22 16.68 -11.17
C ALA A 224 6.15 16.05 -9.76
N VAL A 225 6.36 14.74 -9.65
CA VAL A 225 6.39 14.04 -8.36
C VAL A 225 7.54 14.57 -7.49
N VAL A 226 8.75 14.68 -8.03
CA VAL A 226 9.92 15.19 -7.31
C VAL A 226 9.74 16.66 -6.93
N ASP A 227 9.16 17.48 -7.80
CA ASP A 227 8.90 18.91 -7.51
C ASP A 227 7.92 19.08 -6.34
N LEU A 228 6.88 18.24 -6.26
CA LEU A 228 5.83 18.35 -5.25
C LEU A 228 6.22 17.72 -3.92
N ILE A 229 6.80 16.54 -3.95
CA ILE A 229 7.07 15.79 -2.71
C ILE A 229 8.56 15.45 -2.52
N GLY A 230 9.45 15.85 -3.45
CA GLY A 230 10.87 15.54 -3.42
C GLY A 230 11.18 14.07 -3.77
N GLU A 231 12.46 13.72 -3.86
CA GLU A 231 12.89 12.34 -4.13
C GLU A 231 12.43 11.37 -3.03
N ALA A 232 12.18 10.12 -3.41
CA ALA A 232 11.94 9.07 -2.43
C ALA A 232 13.20 8.90 -1.57
N SER A 233 13.02 8.75 -0.27
CA SER A 233 14.15 8.49 0.64
C SER A 233 14.74 7.12 0.32
N ALA A 234 16.01 7.09 -0.02
CA ALA A 234 16.78 5.86 -0.18
C ALA A 234 16.93 5.12 1.16
#